data_f13764083e321d0efda4fbd7c53618e4
#
_entry.id   f13764083e321d0efda4fbd7c53618e4
#
_cell.length_a   1.000
_cell.length_b   1.000
_cell.length_c   1.000
_cell.angle_alpha   90.00
_cell.angle_beta   90.00
_cell.angle_gamma   90.00
#
_symmetry.space_group_name_H-M   'P 1'
#
loop_
_entity.id
_entity.type
_entity.pdbx_description
1 polymer ?
#
loop_
_entity_poly.entity_id
_entity_poly.type
_entity_poly.pdbx_seq_one_letter_code
_entity_poly.pdbx_strand_id
1 'polypeptide(L)'
;MGPVAALAPGAATQWPADLWDPDRPFACPGRPLRVQPVLMYRVPQRRELTSWKSWGGVQSEEAATQEARRITGELEGLAKQAEFRLEILPVEKVSSPEASAALRASEADVRLIYPATGPGDLLRALIPEQGDGIIFVRRRSGPVYYWYEALSTRYLRKRGQPPAAGAPRLSVQDVVVDEPAELLWRLRALYGVKNFLGARIVALGGARGKYAAEAPQVARERFRLDIVEVSYEEFGPRLRAALADPDKLRQAEQWTRRYLGLPGTKLETDRRFVVNAFLLYGALRDLLRERDAAALTIGGCMGTILPLAETTACLSLSLLNDEGRLALCESDFVIVPACMLLRQIAARPVFLHNSTFPHNGLVTCAHCTAPRRMNGARYEPARILTHYESEYGAAPKVEVPLGQPVTFINPEYATGRWVGLRGMVEGNPFYEICRSQQDVRILGDWRRLLDEVRDSHWVMAYGDYLKEIGYAAPRIGVRWEPISES
;
A
#
# COMPACT_ATOMS: atom_id res chain seq x y z
N MET A 1 20.18 4.68 26.33
CA MET A 1 19.55 3.34 26.46
C MET A 1 19.05 3.23 27.90
N GLY A 2 17.75 3.46 28.08
CA GLY A 2 17.06 3.23 29.36
C GLY A 2 16.42 1.85 29.33
N PRO A 3 16.26 1.17 30.46
CA PRO A 3 15.73 -0.18 30.50
C PRO A 3 14.25 -0.17 30.07
N VAL A 4 13.91 -0.98 29.08
CA VAL A 4 12.53 -1.30 28.74
C VAL A 4 11.97 -2.09 29.92
N ALA A 5 11.05 -1.51 30.67
CA ALA A 5 10.33 -2.20 31.73
C ALA A 5 9.57 -3.38 31.13
N ALA A 6 9.94 -4.60 31.54
CA ALA A 6 9.17 -5.78 31.28
C ALA A 6 7.80 -5.60 31.95
N LEU A 7 6.74 -5.44 31.17
CA LEU A 7 5.38 -5.48 31.67
C LEU A 7 5.15 -6.89 32.23
N ALA A 8 4.84 -6.95 33.52
CA ALA A 8 4.43 -8.17 34.20
C ALA A 8 3.27 -8.84 33.42
N PRO A 9 3.10 -10.18 33.49
CA PRO A 9 1.96 -10.84 32.93
C PRO A 9 0.70 -10.35 33.65
N GLY A 10 0.18 -9.22 33.16
CA GLY A 10 -0.98 -8.52 33.71
C GLY A 10 -2.26 -9.22 33.39
N ALA A 11 -3.22 -9.08 34.29
CA ALA A 11 -4.58 -9.54 34.25
C ALA A 11 -5.15 -9.60 32.83
N ALA A 12 -5.86 -10.69 32.53
CA ALA A 12 -6.54 -10.91 31.25
C ALA A 12 -7.43 -9.70 30.94
N THR A 13 -6.90 -8.74 30.17
CA THR A 13 -7.67 -7.55 29.78
C THR A 13 -8.84 -8.01 28.93
N GLN A 14 -10.04 -7.67 29.40
CA GLN A 14 -11.29 -7.92 28.66
C GLN A 14 -11.20 -7.21 27.31
N TRP A 15 -11.57 -7.89 26.22
CA TRP A 15 -11.62 -7.23 24.94
C TRP A 15 -12.73 -6.18 24.89
N PRO A 16 -12.49 -4.97 24.38
CA PRO A 16 -13.53 -4.01 24.16
C PRO A 16 -14.62 -4.59 23.27
N ALA A 17 -15.89 -4.30 23.57
CA ALA A 17 -17.03 -4.82 22.80
C ALA A 17 -16.93 -4.46 21.30
N ASP A 18 -16.34 -3.31 21.02
CA ASP A 18 -16.12 -2.76 19.69
C ASP A 18 -14.73 -3.16 19.09
N LEU A 19 -14.00 -4.12 19.68
CA LEU A 19 -12.73 -4.57 19.11
C LEU A 19 -12.91 -5.01 17.67
N TRP A 20 -13.97 -5.77 17.38
CA TRP A 20 -14.47 -6.05 16.05
C TRP A 20 -15.85 -5.44 15.85
N ASP A 21 -15.97 -4.57 14.86
CA ASP A 21 -17.22 -3.91 14.50
C ASP A 21 -17.32 -3.81 12.97
N PRO A 22 -18.27 -4.58 12.36
CA PRO A 22 -18.43 -4.59 10.90
C PRO A 22 -18.92 -3.28 10.33
N ASP A 23 -19.56 -2.42 11.15
CA ASP A 23 -20.09 -1.13 10.73
C ASP A 23 -19.03 -0.02 10.82
N ARG A 24 -17.87 -0.29 11.44
CA ARG A 24 -16.78 0.67 11.53
C ARG A 24 -16.26 0.99 10.12
N PRO A 25 -16.12 2.28 9.75
CA PRO A 25 -15.50 2.68 8.50
C PRO A 25 -14.10 2.07 8.34
N PHE A 26 -13.77 1.66 7.13
CA PHE A 26 -12.43 1.16 6.83
C PHE A 26 -11.38 2.23 7.14
N ALA A 27 -10.38 1.88 7.94
CA ALA A 27 -9.30 2.78 8.26
C ALA A 27 -8.22 2.70 7.17
N CYS A 28 -8.03 3.80 6.44
CA CYS A 28 -6.93 3.91 5.49
C CYS A 28 -5.60 3.66 6.22
N PRO A 29 -4.79 2.69 5.79
CA PRO A 29 -3.54 2.35 6.45
C PRO A 29 -2.49 3.44 6.31
N GLY A 30 -1.56 3.51 7.25
CA GLY A 30 -0.35 4.32 7.15
C GLY A 30 -0.48 5.74 7.67
N ARG A 31 0.68 6.43 7.69
CA ARG A 31 0.82 7.83 8.11
C ARG A 31 0.54 8.76 6.92
N PRO A 32 0.01 9.98 7.16
CA PRO A 32 -0.22 10.95 6.09
C PRO A 32 1.04 11.22 5.27
N LEU A 33 0.89 11.37 3.96
CA LEU A 33 1.93 11.94 3.11
C LEU A 33 1.87 13.46 3.23
N ARG A 34 2.96 14.08 3.71
CA ARG A 34 3.07 15.53 3.88
C ARG A 34 3.72 16.16 2.66
N VAL A 35 2.99 17.02 1.98
CA VAL A 35 3.43 17.68 0.74
C VAL A 35 3.64 19.16 1.01
N GLN A 36 4.86 19.66 0.71
CA GLN A 36 5.19 21.07 0.75
C GLN A 36 5.12 21.67 -0.66
N PRO A 37 4.06 22.42 -0.98
CA PRO A 37 4.02 23.18 -2.23
C PRO A 37 4.92 24.41 -2.16
N VAL A 38 5.67 24.66 -3.23
CA VAL A 38 6.60 25.79 -3.32
C VAL A 38 6.39 26.52 -4.64
N LEU A 39 5.97 27.77 -4.58
CA LEU A 39 5.90 28.64 -5.74
C LEU A 39 7.24 29.37 -5.92
N MET A 40 7.96 29.00 -6.99
CA MET A 40 9.17 29.67 -7.42
C MET A 40 8.83 30.84 -8.34
N TYR A 41 9.28 32.02 -8.00
CA TYR A 41 9.08 33.21 -8.84
C TYR A 41 10.22 34.20 -8.69
N ARG A 42 10.25 35.18 -9.60
CA ARG A 42 11.13 36.32 -9.52
C ARG A 42 10.39 37.55 -10.02
N VAL A 43 10.53 38.68 -9.29
CA VAL A 43 10.07 39.96 -9.73
C VAL A 43 11.23 40.65 -10.50
N PRO A 44 11.11 40.81 -11.83
CA PRO A 44 12.16 41.45 -12.58
C PRO A 44 12.15 42.96 -12.37
N GLN A 45 13.33 43.57 -12.43
CA GLN A 45 13.46 45.05 -12.40
C GLN A 45 13.41 45.57 -13.83
N ARG A 46 12.51 46.54 -14.09
CA ARG A 46 12.42 47.20 -15.38
C ARG A 46 13.71 47.95 -15.66
N ARG A 47 14.22 47.79 -16.88
CA ARG A 47 15.38 48.52 -17.40
C ARG A 47 15.06 49.05 -18.79
N GLU A 48 15.57 50.28 -19.11
CA GLU A 48 15.36 50.85 -20.42
C GLU A 48 16.31 50.21 -21.45
N LEU A 49 15.85 50.14 -22.69
CA LEU A 49 16.59 49.65 -23.86
C LEU A 49 17.26 48.26 -23.71
N THR A 50 16.66 47.36 -22.91
CA THR A 50 17.15 45.99 -22.71
C THR A 50 16.03 45.03 -22.45
N SER A 51 16.29 43.72 -22.65
CA SER A 51 15.40 42.65 -22.25
C SER A 51 15.48 42.47 -20.74
N TRP A 52 14.51 42.99 -20.00
CA TRP A 52 14.44 42.91 -18.53
C TRP A 52 13.40 41.92 -18.01
N LYS A 53 12.38 41.64 -18.82
CA LYS A 53 11.23 40.80 -18.43
C LYS A 53 11.54 39.33 -18.71
N SER A 54 11.34 38.48 -17.72
CA SER A 54 11.38 37.01 -17.89
C SER A 54 10.17 36.50 -18.66
N TRP A 55 10.29 35.34 -19.26
CA TRP A 55 9.09 34.64 -19.74
C TRP A 55 8.21 34.18 -18.54
N GLY A 56 6.94 33.94 -18.81
CA GLY A 56 5.97 33.49 -17.81
C GLY A 56 5.09 34.60 -17.27
N GLY A 57 3.99 34.18 -16.64
CA GLY A 57 2.92 35.08 -16.20
C GLY A 57 3.05 35.59 -14.76
N VAL A 58 4.02 35.10 -13.98
CA VAL A 58 4.17 35.46 -12.56
C VAL A 58 5.40 36.32 -12.37
N GLN A 59 5.24 37.66 -12.47
CA GLN A 59 6.35 38.60 -12.47
C GLN A 59 6.16 39.79 -11.50
N SER A 60 5.18 39.68 -10.58
CA SER A 60 5.01 40.67 -9.49
C SER A 60 4.62 39.93 -8.20
N GLU A 61 4.71 40.62 -7.05
CA GLU A 61 4.28 40.08 -5.77
C GLU A 61 2.77 39.78 -5.74
N GLU A 62 1.96 40.60 -6.39
CA GLU A 62 0.50 40.41 -6.50
C GLU A 62 0.20 39.15 -7.34
N ALA A 63 0.87 38.99 -8.49
CA ALA A 63 0.72 37.81 -9.33
C ALA A 63 1.16 36.55 -8.59
N ALA A 64 2.25 36.58 -7.84
CA ALA A 64 2.72 35.45 -7.02
C ALA A 64 1.74 35.12 -5.89
N THR A 65 1.15 36.13 -5.27
CA THR A 65 0.14 35.93 -4.22
C THR A 65 -1.16 35.33 -4.78
N GLN A 66 -1.60 35.77 -5.94
CA GLN A 66 -2.77 35.21 -6.64
C GLN A 66 -2.51 33.75 -7.05
N GLU A 67 -1.32 33.47 -7.56
CA GLU A 67 -0.96 32.11 -7.97
C GLU A 67 -0.84 31.17 -6.75
N ALA A 68 -0.25 31.62 -5.65
CA ALA A 68 -0.21 30.84 -4.41
C ALA A 68 -1.62 30.47 -3.90
N ARG A 69 -2.56 31.43 -3.95
CA ARG A 69 -3.97 31.14 -3.60
C ARG A 69 -4.62 30.12 -4.55
N ARG A 70 -4.33 30.21 -5.85
CA ARG A 70 -4.81 29.24 -6.85
C ARG A 70 -4.28 27.84 -6.54
N ILE A 71 -2.97 27.70 -6.30
CA ILE A 71 -2.32 26.43 -5.94
C ILE A 71 -2.97 25.86 -4.67
N THR A 72 -3.18 26.67 -3.65
CA THR A 72 -3.86 26.23 -2.41
C THR A 72 -5.22 25.62 -2.71
N GLY A 73 -6.09 26.33 -3.43
CA GLY A 73 -7.43 25.84 -3.75
C GLY A 73 -7.44 24.57 -4.60
N GLU A 74 -6.54 24.46 -5.57
CA GLU A 74 -6.38 23.25 -6.40
C GLU A 74 -5.93 22.04 -5.57
N LEU A 75 -4.94 22.22 -4.69
CA LEU A 75 -4.42 21.16 -3.84
C LEU A 75 -5.40 20.73 -2.74
N GLU A 76 -6.17 21.65 -2.19
CA GLU A 76 -7.28 21.31 -1.29
C GLU A 76 -8.37 20.48 -1.99
N GLY A 77 -8.68 20.85 -3.25
CA GLY A 77 -9.58 20.05 -4.11
C GLY A 77 -9.04 18.66 -4.38
N LEU A 78 -7.74 18.54 -4.64
CA LEU A 78 -7.05 17.27 -4.88
C LEU A 78 -7.02 16.40 -3.62
N ALA A 79 -6.75 16.99 -2.46
CA ALA A 79 -6.72 16.28 -1.18
C ALA A 79 -8.09 15.68 -0.82
N LYS A 80 -9.21 16.35 -1.17
CA LYS A 80 -10.57 15.82 -0.99
C LYS A 80 -10.87 14.62 -1.88
N GLN A 81 -10.20 14.48 -3.02
CA GLN A 81 -10.33 13.34 -3.95
C GLN A 81 -9.41 12.17 -3.58
N ALA A 82 -8.42 12.41 -2.73
CA ALA A 82 -7.47 11.39 -2.34
C ALA A 82 -8.13 10.30 -1.47
N GLU A 83 -8.05 9.04 -1.90
CA GLU A 83 -8.51 7.88 -1.10
C GLU A 83 -7.43 7.40 -0.11
N PHE A 84 -6.34 8.15 0.04
CA PHE A 84 -5.25 7.94 0.99
C PHE A 84 -5.02 9.20 1.83
N ARG A 85 -4.27 9.06 2.91
CA ARG A 85 -4.04 10.17 3.85
C ARG A 85 -3.04 11.16 3.28
N LEU A 86 -3.52 12.30 2.79
CA LEU A 86 -2.75 13.37 2.17
C LEU A 86 -2.87 14.64 3.01
N GLU A 87 -1.74 15.22 3.41
CA GLU A 87 -1.61 16.48 4.13
C GLU A 87 -0.88 17.48 3.25
N ILE A 88 -1.57 18.57 2.90
CA ILE A 88 -0.98 19.68 2.13
C ILE A 88 -0.58 20.77 3.11
N LEU A 89 0.72 21.08 3.13
CA LEU A 89 1.25 22.19 3.91
C LEU A 89 0.98 23.54 3.21
N PRO A 90 1.07 24.67 3.92
CA PRO A 90 0.92 25.99 3.30
C PRO A 90 1.86 26.18 2.12
N VAL A 91 1.40 26.91 1.09
CA VAL A 91 2.23 27.22 -0.08
C VAL A 91 3.32 28.22 0.31
N GLU A 92 4.58 27.83 0.13
CA GLU A 92 5.73 28.69 0.33
C GLU A 92 6.07 29.44 -0.97
N LYS A 93 6.24 30.77 -0.87
CA LYS A 93 6.72 31.63 -1.98
C LYS A 93 8.21 31.82 -1.87
N VAL A 94 8.98 31.45 -2.91
CA VAL A 94 10.44 31.50 -2.90
C VAL A 94 10.94 32.27 -4.12
N SER A 95 11.62 33.38 -3.87
CA SER A 95 12.15 34.27 -4.91
C SER A 95 13.69 34.36 -4.95
N SER A 96 14.40 33.75 -3.97
CA SER A 96 15.84 33.69 -3.94
C SER A 96 16.35 32.34 -3.39
N PRO A 97 17.62 31.95 -3.70
CA PRO A 97 18.22 30.74 -3.14
C PRO A 97 18.31 30.77 -1.62
N GLU A 98 18.55 31.95 -1.02
CA GLU A 98 18.61 32.11 0.45
C GLU A 98 17.26 31.81 1.12
N ALA A 99 16.17 32.27 0.51
CA ALA A 99 14.81 31.95 0.98
C ALA A 99 14.51 30.44 0.93
N SER A 100 15.16 29.70 0.04
CA SER A 100 15.00 28.23 -0.02
C SER A 100 15.58 27.50 1.19
N ALA A 101 16.47 28.14 1.95
CA ALA A 101 17.10 27.52 3.12
C ALA A 101 16.06 27.17 4.22
N ALA A 102 14.99 27.96 4.36
CA ALA A 102 13.91 27.67 5.29
C ALA A 102 13.19 26.36 4.97
N LEU A 103 13.14 25.94 3.70
CA LEU A 103 12.54 24.69 3.26
C LEU A 103 13.34 23.44 3.65
N ARG A 104 14.62 23.59 4.05
CA ARG A 104 15.44 22.46 4.51
C ARG A 104 14.99 21.93 5.87
N ALA A 105 14.38 22.79 6.69
CA ALA A 105 13.82 22.41 7.98
C ALA A 105 12.41 21.84 7.89
N SER A 106 11.81 21.79 6.69
CA SER A 106 10.47 21.23 6.49
C SER A 106 10.47 19.73 6.71
N GLU A 107 9.55 19.24 7.54
CA GLU A 107 9.29 17.82 7.76
C GLU A 107 8.43 17.19 6.63
N ALA A 108 8.38 17.79 5.46
CA ALA A 108 7.60 17.29 4.33
C ALA A 108 8.27 16.05 3.71
N ASP A 109 7.45 15.12 3.27
CA ASP A 109 7.90 13.93 2.53
C ASP A 109 8.16 14.25 1.07
N VAL A 110 7.36 15.17 0.50
CA VAL A 110 7.39 15.54 -0.91
C VAL A 110 7.45 17.07 -1.04
N ARG A 111 8.38 17.55 -1.85
CA ARG A 111 8.39 18.95 -2.29
C ARG A 111 7.73 19.05 -3.66
N LEU A 112 6.63 19.79 -3.74
CA LEU A 112 5.90 20.06 -4.98
C LEU A 112 6.26 21.45 -5.50
N ILE A 113 7.08 21.51 -6.54
CA ILE A 113 7.67 22.74 -7.06
C ILE A 113 6.85 23.27 -8.22
N TYR A 114 6.40 24.53 -8.11
CA TYR A 114 5.73 25.30 -9.13
C TYR A 114 6.70 26.37 -9.67
N PRO A 115 7.53 26.04 -10.71
CA PRO A 115 8.61 26.92 -11.15
C PRO A 115 8.09 27.96 -12.15
N ALA A 116 7.39 28.99 -11.65
CA ALA A 116 6.74 29.98 -12.52
C ALA A 116 7.75 30.86 -13.26
N THR A 117 8.66 31.53 -12.54
CA THR A 117 9.73 32.34 -13.09
C THR A 117 10.97 32.26 -12.20
N GLY A 118 12.13 32.71 -12.69
CA GLY A 118 13.34 32.74 -11.90
C GLY A 118 14.53 32.00 -12.54
N PRO A 119 15.74 32.13 -12.00
CA PRO A 119 16.97 31.56 -12.58
C PRO A 119 17.11 30.06 -12.23
N GLY A 120 17.91 29.36 -13.02
CA GLY A 120 18.16 27.92 -12.83
C GLY A 120 18.80 27.53 -11.50
N ASP A 121 19.57 28.45 -10.90
CA ASP A 121 20.16 28.18 -9.57
C ASP A 121 19.09 28.15 -8.47
N LEU A 122 18.06 28.97 -8.60
CA LEU A 122 16.90 28.91 -7.70
C LEU A 122 16.16 27.58 -7.87
N LEU A 123 15.88 27.15 -9.10
CA LEU A 123 15.24 25.85 -9.33
C LEU A 123 16.09 24.72 -8.73
N ARG A 124 17.41 24.76 -8.91
CA ARG A 124 18.31 23.74 -8.35
C ARG A 124 18.27 23.73 -6.82
N ALA A 125 18.23 24.91 -6.18
CA ALA A 125 18.13 25.04 -4.73
C ALA A 125 16.79 24.51 -4.16
N LEU A 126 15.73 24.46 -4.98
CA LEU A 126 14.42 23.92 -4.60
C LEU A 126 14.33 22.41 -4.73
N ILE A 127 15.17 21.76 -5.52
CA ILE A 127 15.18 20.29 -5.60
C ILE A 127 15.64 19.73 -4.25
N PRO A 128 14.83 18.84 -3.60
CA PRO A 128 15.15 18.35 -2.27
C PRO A 128 16.41 17.47 -2.28
N GLU A 129 17.28 17.66 -1.29
CA GLU A 129 18.45 16.80 -1.08
C GLU A 129 18.05 15.42 -0.53
N GLN A 130 16.99 15.37 0.25
CA GLN A 130 16.35 14.16 0.79
C GLN A 130 14.86 14.22 0.53
N GLY A 131 14.19 13.05 0.53
CA GLY A 131 12.78 12.95 0.18
C GLY A 131 12.53 12.99 -1.33
N ASP A 132 11.29 13.12 -1.71
CA ASP A 132 10.84 13.15 -3.10
C ASP A 132 10.50 14.57 -3.55
N GLY A 133 10.62 14.81 -4.85
CA GLY A 133 10.25 16.08 -5.48
C GLY A 133 9.41 15.84 -6.73
N ILE A 134 8.44 16.71 -6.95
CA ILE A 134 7.64 16.76 -8.18
C ILE A 134 7.67 18.19 -8.69
N ILE A 135 7.82 18.37 -9.99
CA ILE A 135 7.74 19.68 -10.67
C ILE A 135 6.39 19.74 -11.39
N PHE A 136 5.57 20.74 -11.04
CA PHE A 136 4.32 21.01 -11.75
C PHE A 136 4.45 22.28 -12.58
N VAL A 137 4.36 22.15 -13.87
CA VAL A 137 4.45 23.29 -14.81
C VAL A 137 3.11 23.61 -15.44
N ARG A 138 2.84 24.91 -15.64
CA ARG A 138 1.61 25.38 -16.27
C ARG A 138 1.84 25.88 -17.68
N ARG A 139 0.95 25.50 -18.56
CA ARG A 139 0.81 26.04 -19.90
C ARG A 139 -0.56 26.64 -20.13
N ARG A 140 -1.63 25.92 -19.74
CA ARG A 140 -3.05 26.31 -19.96
C ARG A 140 -3.85 26.35 -18.67
N SER A 141 -3.44 25.66 -17.63
CA SER A 141 -4.15 25.57 -16.35
C SER A 141 -4.04 26.81 -15.46
N GLY A 142 -3.28 27.82 -15.89
CA GLY A 142 -3.06 29.06 -15.17
C GLY A 142 -2.13 29.99 -15.95
N PRO A 143 -1.41 30.93 -15.27
CA PRO A 143 -0.39 31.71 -15.93
C PRO A 143 0.69 30.80 -16.49
N VAL A 144 1.14 31.06 -17.73
CA VAL A 144 2.23 30.27 -18.33
C VAL A 144 3.48 30.38 -17.48
N TYR A 145 4.11 29.26 -17.19
CA TYR A 145 5.37 29.22 -16.47
C TYR A 145 6.56 29.29 -17.41
N TYR A 146 7.62 29.98 -17.00
CA TYR A 146 8.87 30.05 -17.74
C TYR A 146 9.44 28.68 -18.05
N TRP A 147 9.38 27.76 -17.03
CA TRP A 147 9.97 26.42 -17.11
C TRP A 147 9.16 25.40 -17.90
N TYR A 148 8.05 25.79 -18.49
CA TYR A 148 7.25 24.93 -19.33
C TYR A 148 8.05 24.24 -20.45
N GLU A 149 9.01 24.95 -21.07
CA GLU A 149 9.85 24.41 -22.15
C GLU A 149 11.36 24.42 -21.82
N ALA A 150 11.75 24.94 -20.67
CA ALA A 150 13.16 25.12 -20.31
C ALA A 150 13.76 23.96 -19.49
N LEU A 151 12.94 22.98 -19.06
CA LEU A 151 13.43 21.81 -18.33
C LEU A 151 14.30 20.93 -19.23
N SER A 152 15.50 20.61 -18.76
CA SER A 152 16.53 19.94 -19.53
C SER A 152 17.26 18.88 -18.69
N THR A 153 18.18 18.15 -19.31
CA THR A 153 19.06 17.16 -18.65
C THR A 153 19.98 17.77 -17.58
N ARG A 154 20.06 19.10 -17.47
CA ARG A 154 20.75 19.76 -16.36
C ARG A 154 19.98 19.62 -15.05
N TYR A 155 18.66 19.49 -15.10
CA TYR A 155 17.76 19.40 -13.95
C TYR A 155 17.10 18.03 -13.81
N LEU A 156 16.97 17.29 -14.92
CA LEU A 156 16.23 16.04 -14.98
C LEU A 156 17.07 14.90 -15.57
N ARG A 157 16.99 13.73 -14.97
CA ARG A 157 17.49 12.47 -15.55
C ARG A 157 16.48 11.92 -16.56
N LYS A 158 16.99 11.23 -17.57
CA LYS A 158 16.13 10.44 -18.47
C LYS A 158 15.47 9.28 -17.69
N ARG A 159 14.32 8.83 -18.18
CA ARG A 159 13.64 7.65 -17.65
C ARG A 159 14.60 6.44 -17.70
N GLY A 160 14.63 5.66 -16.63
CA GLY A 160 15.47 4.47 -16.53
C GLY A 160 16.95 4.71 -16.23
N GLN A 161 17.44 5.96 -16.23
CA GLN A 161 18.80 6.25 -15.76
C GLN A 161 18.88 6.13 -14.23
N PRO A 162 19.78 5.29 -13.69
CA PRO A 162 19.98 5.21 -12.24
C PRO A 162 20.52 6.54 -11.70
N PRO A 163 20.28 6.86 -10.43
CA PRO A 163 20.96 7.94 -9.75
C PRO A 163 22.47 7.68 -9.75
N ALA A 164 23.24 8.64 -10.26
CA ALA A 164 24.71 8.61 -10.20
C ALA A 164 25.20 9.83 -9.43
N ALA A 165 26.43 9.78 -8.93
CA ALA A 165 27.04 10.93 -8.27
C ALA A 165 27.03 12.14 -9.21
N GLY A 166 26.52 13.27 -8.72
CA GLY A 166 26.40 14.50 -9.50
C GLY A 166 25.26 14.55 -10.54
N ALA A 167 24.50 13.46 -10.72
CA ALA A 167 23.33 13.46 -11.60
C ALA A 167 22.14 14.18 -10.95
N PRO A 168 21.22 14.77 -11.76
CA PRO A 168 19.97 15.32 -11.22
C PRO A 168 19.17 14.28 -10.43
N ARG A 169 18.63 14.66 -9.28
CA ARG A 169 17.83 13.77 -8.46
C ARG A 169 16.47 13.45 -9.08
N LEU A 170 15.84 14.46 -9.67
CA LEU A 170 14.55 14.29 -10.34
C LEU A 170 14.74 13.69 -11.73
N SER A 171 13.75 12.96 -12.18
CA SER A 171 13.68 12.40 -13.52
C SER A 171 12.56 13.06 -14.33
N VAL A 172 12.51 12.78 -15.61
CA VAL A 172 11.39 13.22 -16.47
C VAL A 172 10.03 12.69 -15.99
N GLN A 173 10.00 11.63 -15.19
CA GLN A 173 8.76 11.07 -14.60
C GLN A 173 8.23 11.94 -13.45
N ASP A 174 9.08 12.79 -12.86
CA ASP A 174 8.73 13.67 -11.75
C ASP A 174 8.19 15.03 -12.22
N VAL A 175 7.91 15.17 -13.52
CA VAL A 175 7.33 16.38 -14.11
C VAL A 175 5.87 16.12 -14.48
N VAL A 176 5.00 17.03 -14.05
CA VAL A 176 3.57 17.07 -14.39
C VAL A 176 3.31 18.37 -15.14
N VAL A 177 2.56 18.30 -16.24
CA VAL A 177 2.17 19.45 -17.04
C VAL A 177 0.65 19.58 -17.05
N ASP A 178 0.11 20.64 -16.46
CA ASP A 178 -1.29 21.04 -16.47
C ASP A 178 -2.32 20.03 -15.87
N GLU A 179 -1.95 18.80 -15.58
CA GLU A 179 -2.87 17.69 -15.29
C GLU A 179 -2.86 17.30 -13.79
N PRO A 180 -3.82 17.80 -12.98
CA PRO A 180 -3.87 17.46 -11.54
C PRO A 180 -4.04 15.95 -11.25
N ALA A 181 -4.73 15.22 -12.12
CA ALA A 181 -4.88 13.77 -11.99
C ALA A 181 -3.52 13.04 -12.08
N GLU A 182 -2.61 13.54 -12.93
CA GLU A 182 -1.24 13.05 -13.05
C GLU A 182 -0.42 13.31 -11.77
N LEU A 183 -0.74 14.36 -11.01
CA LEU A 183 -0.15 14.61 -9.71
C LEU A 183 -0.69 13.65 -8.66
N LEU A 184 -2.01 13.41 -8.62
CA LEU A 184 -2.66 12.61 -7.59
C LEU A 184 -2.15 11.17 -7.55
N TRP A 185 -2.03 10.50 -8.69
CA TRP A 185 -1.55 9.13 -8.69
C TRP A 185 -0.05 9.03 -8.31
N ARG A 186 0.78 10.04 -8.64
CA ARG A 186 2.18 10.09 -8.17
C ARG A 186 2.26 10.25 -6.64
N LEU A 187 1.44 11.13 -6.08
CA LEU A 187 1.34 11.27 -4.62
C LEU A 187 0.85 9.98 -3.95
N ARG A 188 -0.08 9.25 -4.57
CA ARG A 188 -0.52 7.92 -4.12
C ARG A 188 0.65 6.93 -4.12
N ALA A 189 1.46 6.91 -5.16
CA ALA A 189 2.64 6.06 -5.23
C ALA A 189 3.66 6.39 -4.13
N LEU A 190 3.93 7.69 -3.90
CA LEU A 190 4.84 8.14 -2.84
C LEU A 190 4.28 7.86 -1.44
N TYR A 191 2.97 7.96 -1.25
CA TYR A 191 2.31 7.50 -0.03
C TYR A 191 2.59 6.01 0.22
N GLY A 192 2.49 5.19 -0.84
CA GLY A 192 2.83 3.77 -0.79
C GLY A 192 4.27 3.53 -0.36
N VAL A 193 5.22 4.20 -1.01
CA VAL A 193 6.67 4.09 -0.70
C VAL A 193 6.98 4.49 0.74
N LYS A 194 6.46 5.65 1.19
CA LYS A 194 6.67 6.15 2.55
C LYS A 194 6.21 5.17 3.63
N ASN A 195 5.04 4.56 3.42
CA ASN A 195 4.44 3.67 4.40
C ASN A 195 4.88 2.20 4.26
N PHE A 196 5.63 1.89 3.22
CA PHE A 196 6.23 0.58 2.98
C PHE A 196 7.65 0.46 3.51
N LEU A 197 8.54 1.40 3.15
CA LEU A 197 9.94 1.33 3.55
C LEU A 197 10.09 1.45 5.08
N GLY A 198 10.79 0.48 5.68
CA GLY A 198 10.98 0.42 7.12
C GLY A 198 9.73 0.04 7.92
N ALA A 199 8.66 -0.43 7.27
CA ALA A 199 7.45 -0.84 7.95
C ALA A 199 7.68 -2.11 8.80
N ARG A 200 6.98 -2.17 9.94
CA ARG A 200 7.02 -3.31 10.86
C ARG A 200 5.99 -4.36 10.50
N ILE A 201 6.41 -5.63 10.53
CA ILE A 201 5.55 -6.80 10.34
C ILE A 201 5.89 -7.88 11.38
N VAL A 202 4.87 -8.47 11.99
CA VAL A 202 5.03 -9.65 12.85
C VAL A 202 5.03 -10.90 11.97
N ALA A 203 6.04 -11.76 12.16
CA ALA A 203 6.13 -13.09 11.55
C ALA A 203 5.89 -14.15 12.64
N LEU A 204 4.63 -14.57 12.81
CA LEU A 204 4.27 -15.61 13.76
C LEU A 204 4.64 -16.98 13.20
N GLY A 205 5.45 -17.72 13.95
CA GLY A 205 6.02 -19.00 13.53
C GLY A 205 7.26 -18.83 12.63
N GLY A 206 7.87 -17.61 12.63
CA GLY A 206 9.10 -17.27 11.94
C GLY A 206 8.93 -16.73 10.52
N ALA A 207 9.95 -16.02 10.06
CA ALA A 207 10.03 -15.48 8.71
C ALA A 207 10.64 -16.51 7.76
N ARG A 208 10.03 -16.69 6.58
CA ARG A 208 10.44 -17.69 5.59
C ARG A 208 10.38 -17.10 4.18
N GLY A 209 10.95 -17.82 3.21
CA GLY A 209 10.76 -17.58 1.79
C GLY A 209 10.46 -18.90 1.10
N LYS A 210 9.35 -18.97 0.39
CA LYS A 210 8.98 -20.18 -0.36
C LYS A 210 9.99 -20.36 -1.49
N TYR A 211 10.73 -21.46 -1.44
CA TYR A 211 11.85 -21.74 -2.35
C TYR A 211 13.01 -20.73 -2.34
N ALA A 212 13.03 -19.79 -1.40
CA ALA A 212 14.01 -18.70 -1.30
C ALA A 212 14.30 -18.38 0.18
N ALA A 213 15.14 -19.17 0.82
CA ALA A 213 15.40 -19.07 2.27
C ALA A 213 15.92 -17.67 2.70
N GLU A 214 16.61 -16.96 1.81
CA GLU A 214 17.17 -15.62 2.02
C GLU A 214 16.15 -14.47 1.86
N ALA A 215 14.92 -14.74 1.41
CA ALA A 215 13.91 -13.71 1.17
C ALA A 215 13.64 -12.79 2.38
N PRO A 216 13.57 -13.27 3.64
CA PRO A 216 13.45 -12.40 4.80
C PRO A 216 14.65 -11.45 4.98
N GLN A 217 15.87 -11.91 4.69
CA GLN A 217 17.07 -11.08 4.78
C GLN A 217 17.06 -10.00 3.70
N VAL A 218 16.71 -10.35 2.46
CA VAL A 218 16.53 -9.37 1.37
C VAL A 218 15.46 -8.34 1.72
N ALA A 219 14.36 -8.75 2.36
CA ALA A 219 13.32 -7.82 2.80
C ALA A 219 13.83 -6.82 3.86
N ARG A 220 14.67 -7.28 4.82
CA ARG A 220 15.32 -6.41 5.81
C ARG A 220 16.32 -5.45 5.16
N GLU A 221 17.15 -5.91 4.25
CA GLU A 221 18.21 -5.10 3.65
C GLU A 221 17.69 -4.13 2.59
N ARG A 222 16.93 -4.62 1.62
CA ARG A 222 16.46 -3.83 0.47
C ARG A 222 15.33 -2.89 0.87
N PHE A 223 14.35 -3.37 1.61
CA PHE A 223 13.17 -2.60 1.97
C PHE A 223 13.21 -2.07 3.40
N ARG A 224 14.25 -2.42 4.17
CA ARG A 224 14.42 -2.05 5.57
C ARG A 224 13.25 -2.49 6.45
N LEU A 225 12.57 -3.58 6.09
CA LEU A 225 11.43 -4.06 6.87
C LEU A 225 11.87 -4.46 8.28
N ASP A 226 11.14 -4.01 9.27
CA ASP A 226 11.29 -4.41 10.68
C ASP A 226 10.47 -5.68 10.91
N ILE A 227 11.11 -6.84 10.69
CA ILE A 227 10.47 -8.16 10.83
C ILE A 227 10.63 -8.63 12.26
N VAL A 228 9.54 -8.60 13.02
CA VAL A 228 9.46 -9.08 14.41
C VAL A 228 9.00 -10.54 14.40
N GLU A 229 9.93 -11.44 14.62
CA GLU A 229 9.61 -12.87 14.69
C GLU A 229 9.06 -13.21 16.09
N VAL A 230 7.95 -13.95 16.11
CA VAL A 230 7.27 -14.43 17.32
C VAL A 230 7.10 -15.93 17.22
N SER A 231 7.56 -16.67 18.22
CA SER A 231 7.41 -18.12 18.22
C SER A 231 6.03 -18.57 18.69
N TYR A 232 5.68 -19.81 18.40
CA TYR A 232 4.45 -20.39 18.92
C TYR A 232 4.51 -20.76 20.41
N GLU A 233 5.73 -20.95 20.95
CA GLU A 233 5.96 -21.10 22.38
C GLU A 233 5.59 -19.80 23.13
N GLU A 234 5.85 -18.65 22.53
CA GLU A 234 5.46 -17.34 23.09
C GLU A 234 3.96 -17.07 22.89
N PHE A 235 3.41 -17.31 21.69
CA PHE A 235 2.03 -17.00 21.36
C PHE A 235 1.02 -17.99 21.93
N GLY A 236 1.37 -19.29 22.01
CA GLY A 236 0.46 -20.38 22.39
C GLY A 236 -0.19 -20.22 23.77
N PRO A 237 0.57 -19.87 24.84
CA PRO A 237 -0.05 -19.63 26.16
C PRO A 237 -1.13 -18.54 26.13
N ARG A 238 -0.91 -17.48 25.37
CA ARG A 238 -1.86 -16.38 25.19
C ARG A 238 -3.16 -16.87 24.53
N LEU A 239 -3.04 -17.65 23.46
CA LEU A 239 -4.21 -18.17 22.75
C LEU A 239 -4.97 -19.16 23.64
N ARG A 240 -4.29 -20.06 24.34
CA ARG A 240 -4.94 -20.98 25.30
C ARG A 240 -5.69 -20.20 26.39
N ALA A 241 -5.07 -19.13 26.93
CA ALA A 241 -5.75 -18.29 27.92
C ALA A 241 -7.02 -17.61 27.33
N ALA A 242 -6.99 -17.17 26.08
CA ALA A 242 -8.15 -16.58 25.41
C ALA A 242 -9.27 -17.62 25.20
N LEU A 243 -8.93 -18.84 24.78
CA LEU A 243 -9.86 -19.94 24.59
C LEU A 243 -10.54 -20.40 25.89
N ALA A 244 -9.82 -20.31 27.03
CA ALA A 244 -10.33 -20.70 28.35
C ALA A 244 -11.09 -19.57 29.08
N ASP A 245 -11.08 -18.34 28.57
CA ASP A 245 -11.69 -17.18 29.20
C ASP A 245 -13.20 -17.09 28.84
N PRO A 246 -14.12 -17.22 29.83
CA PRO A 246 -15.56 -17.22 29.55
C PRO A 246 -16.07 -15.88 29.00
N ASP A 247 -15.45 -14.77 29.37
CA ASP A 247 -15.84 -13.43 28.88
C ASP A 247 -15.45 -13.25 27.42
N LYS A 248 -14.25 -13.67 27.05
CA LYS A 248 -13.78 -13.67 25.65
C LYS A 248 -14.59 -14.63 24.79
N LEU A 249 -14.96 -15.78 25.33
CA LEU A 249 -15.84 -16.73 24.63
C LEU A 249 -17.21 -16.11 24.35
N ARG A 250 -17.85 -15.49 25.35
CA ARG A 250 -19.12 -14.77 25.15
C ARG A 250 -19.01 -13.65 24.12
N GLN A 251 -17.91 -12.92 24.15
CA GLN A 251 -17.65 -11.85 23.17
C GLN A 251 -17.49 -12.42 21.76
N ALA A 252 -16.71 -13.48 21.58
CA ALA A 252 -16.52 -14.14 20.29
C ALA A 252 -17.83 -14.71 19.73
N GLU A 253 -18.72 -15.25 20.60
CA GLU A 253 -20.05 -15.70 20.22
C GLU A 253 -20.95 -14.54 19.72
N GLN A 254 -20.86 -13.36 20.37
CA GLN A 254 -21.58 -12.15 19.93
C GLN A 254 -21.10 -11.71 18.55
N TRP A 255 -19.78 -11.64 18.35
CA TRP A 255 -19.18 -11.29 17.05
C TRP A 255 -19.54 -12.31 15.98
N THR A 256 -19.53 -13.60 16.31
CA THR A 256 -19.96 -14.67 15.41
C THR A 256 -21.41 -14.46 14.95
N ARG A 257 -22.34 -14.13 15.87
CA ARG A 257 -23.73 -13.84 15.48
C ARG A 257 -23.83 -12.65 14.52
N ARG A 258 -23.11 -11.55 14.81
CA ARG A 258 -23.09 -10.36 13.92
C ARG A 258 -22.48 -10.71 12.57
N TYR A 259 -21.37 -11.44 12.54
CA TYR A 259 -20.68 -11.81 11.31
C TYR A 259 -21.53 -12.70 10.39
N LEU A 260 -22.16 -13.72 10.97
CA LEU A 260 -23.05 -14.61 10.23
C LEU A 260 -24.36 -13.92 9.81
N GLY A 261 -24.74 -12.82 10.46
CA GLY A 261 -25.85 -11.93 10.07
C GLY A 261 -25.52 -10.94 8.96
N LEU A 262 -24.26 -10.81 8.54
CA LEU A 262 -23.92 -9.92 7.43
C LEU A 262 -24.57 -10.38 6.12
N PRO A 263 -25.04 -9.44 5.27
CA PRO A 263 -25.69 -9.77 4.01
C PRO A 263 -24.87 -10.73 3.14
N GLY A 264 -25.51 -11.74 2.58
CA GLY A 264 -24.87 -12.71 1.71
C GLY A 264 -23.95 -13.72 2.40
N THR A 265 -23.95 -13.80 3.75
CA THR A 265 -23.15 -14.77 4.50
C THR A 265 -23.90 -16.08 4.64
N LYS A 266 -23.26 -17.19 4.28
CA LYS A 266 -23.77 -18.55 4.49
C LYS A 266 -22.78 -19.36 5.30
N LEU A 267 -23.25 -20.03 6.36
CA LEU A 267 -22.44 -20.94 7.17
C LEU A 267 -22.57 -22.36 6.61
N GLU A 268 -21.45 -22.96 6.24
CA GLU A 268 -21.31 -24.30 5.69
C GLU A 268 -20.18 -25.08 6.40
N THR A 269 -19.91 -24.73 7.66
CA THR A 269 -19.01 -25.43 8.58
C THR A 269 -19.58 -25.38 9.97
N ASP A 270 -18.94 -26.04 10.93
CA ASP A 270 -19.38 -25.96 12.35
C ASP A 270 -19.22 -24.51 12.85
N ARG A 271 -20.28 -23.97 13.45
CA ARG A 271 -20.30 -22.63 14.06
C ARG A 271 -19.19 -22.45 15.11
N ARG A 272 -18.80 -23.53 15.82
CA ARG A 272 -17.69 -23.53 16.77
C ARG A 272 -16.39 -23.02 16.13
N PHE A 273 -16.10 -23.39 14.89
CA PHE A 273 -14.90 -22.95 14.20
C PHE A 273 -14.88 -21.43 13.92
N VAL A 274 -16.05 -20.83 13.73
CA VAL A 274 -16.18 -19.37 13.57
C VAL A 274 -15.94 -18.66 14.91
N VAL A 275 -16.48 -19.20 16.02
CA VAL A 275 -16.24 -18.68 17.37
C VAL A 275 -14.74 -18.72 17.70
N ASN A 276 -14.09 -19.86 17.45
CA ASN A 276 -12.66 -20.03 17.67
C ASN A 276 -11.81 -19.12 16.76
N ALA A 277 -12.26 -18.85 15.53
CA ALA A 277 -11.61 -17.90 14.66
C ALA A 277 -11.67 -16.45 15.22
N PHE A 278 -12.75 -16.06 15.90
CA PHE A 278 -12.82 -14.77 16.60
C PHE A 278 -11.95 -14.74 17.86
N LEU A 279 -11.80 -15.83 18.58
CA LEU A 279 -10.86 -15.92 19.70
C LEU A 279 -9.40 -15.77 19.21
N LEU A 280 -9.05 -16.46 18.13
CA LEU A 280 -7.76 -16.31 17.47
C LEU A 280 -7.55 -14.89 16.94
N TYR A 281 -8.55 -14.29 16.31
CA TYR A 281 -8.52 -12.90 15.84
C TYR A 281 -8.20 -11.92 16.99
N GLY A 282 -8.88 -12.06 18.13
CA GLY A 282 -8.64 -11.22 19.31
C GLY A 282 -7.21 -11.37 19.85
N ALA A 283 -6.70 -12.60 19.95
CA ALA A 283 -5.33 -12.88 20.39
C ALA A 283 -4.28 -12.29 19.41
N LEU A 284 -4.52 -12.37 18.11
CA LEU A 284 -3.67 -11.77 17.08
C LEU A 284 -3.72 -10.23 17.13
N ARG A 285 -4.88 -9.64 17.41
CA ARG A 285 -5.02 -8.19 17.62
C ARG A 285 -4.20 -7.71 18.82
N ASP A 286 -4.23 -8.45 19.93
CA ASP A 286 -3.43 -8.15 21.11
C ASP A 286 -1.93 -8.23 20.80
N LEU A 287 -1.50 -9.26 20.07
CA LEU A 287 -0.11 -9.40 19.62
C LEU A 287 0.33 -8.20 18.75
N LEU A 288 -0.47 -7.82 17.77
CA LEU A 288 -0.17 -6.68 16.89
C LEU A 288 -0.05 -5.37 17.67
N ARG A 289 -0.93 -5.14 18.65
CA ARG A 289 -0.88 -3.95 19.52
C ARG A 289 0.39 -3.93 20.36
N GLU A 290 0.76 -5.04 20.99
CA GLU A 290 1.94 -5.15 21.84
C GLU A 290 3.24 -4.97 21.06
N ARG A 291 3.28 -5.42 19.81
CA ARG A 291 4.43 -5.27 18.94
C ARG A 291 4.44 -3.96 18.13
N ASP A 292 3.44 -3.10 18.34
CA ASP A 292 3.24 -1.86 17.57
C ASP A 292 3.32 -2.11 16.06
N ALA A 293 2.61 -3.14 15.60
CA ALA A 293 2.62 -3.57 14.20
C ALA A 293 1.24 -3.46 13.56
N ALA A 294 1.20 -3.02 12.29
CA ALA A 294 -0.02 -2.99 11.48
C ALA A 294 -0.11 -4.17 10.49
N ALA A 295 0.92 -5.00 10.45
CA ALA A 295 1.02 -6.13 9.53
C ALA A 295 1.42 -7.41 10.27
N LEU A 296 0.90 -8.53 9.79
CA LEU A 296 1.15 -9.87 10.33
C LEU A 296 1.26 -10.88 9.18
N THR A 297 2.13 -11.86 9.35
CA THR A 297 2.10 -13.09 8.56
C THR A 297 2.23 -14.31 9.48
N ILE A 298 1.64 -15.45 9.09
CA ILE A 298 1.61 -16.68 9.89
C ILE A 298 2.29 -17.81 9.12
N GLY A 299 3.34 -18.40 9.71
CA GLY A 299 3.97 -19.60 9.19
C GLY A 299 3.52 -20.87 9.92
N GLY A 300 3.36 -21.99 9.19
CA GLY A 300 3.04 -23.30 9.80
C GLY A 300 1.60 -23.40 10.38
N CYS A 301 0.65 -22.70 9.77
CA CYS A 301 -0.74 -22.62 10.24
C CYS A 301 -1.38 -24.01 10.48
N MET A 302 -1.29 -24.94 9.51
CA MET A 302 -1.96 -26.23 9.58
C MET A 302 -1.36 -27.16 10.66
N GLY A 303 -0.05 -27.13 10.83
CA GLY A 303 0.65 -27.95 11.83
C GLY A 303 0.58 -27.41 13.26
N THR A 304 0.28 -26.12 13.45
CA THR A 304 0.38 -25.49 14.77
C THR A 304 -0.88 -24.72 15.17
N ILE A 305 -1.37 -23.81 14.34
CA ILE A 305 -2.58 -23.02 14.69
C ILE A 305 -3.81 -23.93 14.76
N LEU A 306 -3.99 -24.82 13.79
CA LEU A 306 -5.17 -25.68 13.75
C LEU A 306 -5.33 -26.50 15.04
N PRO A 307 -4.35 -27.27 15.51
CA PRO A 307 -4.51 -28.00 16.79
C PRO A 307 -4.55 -27.08 18.02
N LEU A 308 -3.93 -25.90 17.98
CA LEU A 308 -3.88 -24.98 19.11
C LEU A 308 -5.17 -24.16 19.28
N ALA A 309 -5.77 -23.73 18.18
CA ALA A 309 -6.97 -22.89 18.15
C ALA A 309 -8.25 -23.70 17.91
N GLU A 310 -8.14 -24.98 17.59
CA GLU A 310 -9.25 -25.83 17.12
C GLU A 310 -10.02 -25.18 15.95
N THR A 311 -9.31 -24.42 15.12
CA THR A 311 -9.77 -23.80 13.88
C THR A 311 -8.59 -23.39 13.02
N THR A 312 -8.80 -23.07 11.74
CA THR A 312 -7.76 -22.53 10.87
C THR A 312 -7.66 -21.01 11.00
N ALA A 313 -6.49 -20.44 10.68
CA ALA A 313 -6.30 -18.98 10.71
C ALA A 313 -7.06 -18.24 9.60
N CYS A 314 -7.63 -18.94 8.62
CA CYS A 314 -8.16 -18.36 7.39
C CYS A 314 -9.14 -17.21 7.63
N LEU A 315 -10.19 -17.44 8.43
CA LEU A 315 -11.18 -16.42 8.75
C LEU A 315 -10.57 -15.29 9.60
N SER A 316 -9.69 -15.62 10.57
CA SER A 316 -9.05 -14.61 11.42
C SER A 316 -8.19 -13.63 10.59
N LEU A 317 -7.45 -14.13 9.59
CA LEU A 317 -6.66 -13.31 8.68
C LEU A 317 -7.55 -12.45 7.76
N SER A 318 -8.66 -13.03 7.26
CA SER A 318 -9.67 -12.31 6.50
C SER A 318 -10.24 -11.13 7.30
N LEU A 319 -10.65 -11.36 8.57
CA LEU A 319 -11.18 -10.32 9.46
C LEU A 319 -10.16 -9.19 9.73
N LEU A 320 -8.88 -9.54 9.94
CA LEU A 320 -7.81 -8.55 10.12
C LEU A 320 -7.62 -7.68 8.88
N ASN A 321 -7.68 -8.26 7.69
CA ASN A 321 -7.61 -7.50 6.44
C ASN A 321 -8.84 -6.61 6.26
N ASP A 322 -10.04 -7.10 6.58
CA ASP A 322 -11.30 -6.35 6.45
C ASP A 322 -11.34 -5.09 7.32
N GLU A 323 -10.64 -5.05 8.43
CA GLU A 323 -10.54 -3.86 9.30
C GLU A 323 -9.36 -2.92 8.96
N GLY A 324 -8.58 -3.24 7.93
CA GLY A 324 -7.49 -2.41 7.46
C GLY A 324 -6.10 -2.79 7.98
N ARG A 325 -5.92 -3.94 8.62
CA ARG A 325 -4.61 -4.52 8.90
C ARG A 325 -4.16 -5.38 7.73
N LEU A 326 -2.86 -5.59 7.58
CA LEU A 326 -2.37 -6.57 6.62
C LEU A 326 -2.14 -7.90 7.35
N ALA A 327 -2.83 -8.93 6.94
CA ALA A 327 -2.69 -10.26 7.55
C ALA A 327 -2.57 -11.33 6.45
N LEU A 328 -1.42 -12.00 6.41
CA LEU A 328 -1.04 -12.91 5.35
C LEU A 328 -0.81 -14.31 5.89
N CYS A 329 -1.02 -15.31 5.05
CA CYS A 329 -0.71 -16.71 5.33
C CYS A 329 0.69 -17.09 4.82
N GLU A 330 1.21 -18.24 5.26
CA GLU A 330 2.41 -18.93 4.84
C GLU A 330 3.74 -18.26 5.19
N SER A 331 3.76 -17.03 5.68
CA SER A 331 4.98 -16.27 6.07
C SER A 331 6.04 -16.19 4.95
N ASP A 332 5.58 -16.08 3.71
CA ASP A 332 6.44 -16.09 2.52
C ASP A 332 6.93 -14.68 2.18
N PHE A 333 8.17 -14.37 2.54
CA PHE A 333 8.79 -13.06 2.28
C PHE A 333 9.23 -12.84 0.83
N VAL A 334 8.98 -13.77 -0.07
CA VAL A 334 9.03 -13.51 -1.52
C VAL A 334 7.90 -12.56 -1.91
N ILE A 335 6.67 -12.84 -1.44
CA ILE A 335 5.45 -12.06 -1.80
C ILE A 335 5.08 -10.98 -0.76
N VAL A 336 5.41 -11.16 0.52
CA VAL A 336 5.04 -10.23 1.61
C VAL A 336 5.39 -8.77 1.28
N PRO A 337 6.58 -8.41 0.76
CA PRO A 337 6.89 -7.02 0.40
C PRO A 337 5.94 -6.44 -0.66
N ALA A 338 5.57 -7.22 -1.66
CA ALA A 338 4.62 -6.79 -2.69
C ALA A 338 3.21 -6.57 -2.13
N CYS A 339 2.76 -7.45 -1.23
CA CYS A 339 1.49 -7.28 -0.50
C CYS A 339 1.49 -5.98 0.32
N MET A 340 2.60 -5.71 1.03
CA MET A 340 2.74 -4.51 1.85
C MET A 340 2.69 -3.23 1.00
N LEU A 341 3.44 -3.18 -0.10
CA LEU A 341 3.43 -2.02 -1.00
C LEU A 341 2.06 -1.81 -1.65
N LEU A 342 1.49 -2.88 -2.27
CA LEU A 342 0.22 -2.78 -2.98
C LEU A 342 -0.92 -2.35 -2.05
N ARG A 343 -0.97 -2.87 -0.81
CA ARG A 343 -1.95 -2.44 0.19
C ARG A 343 -1.85 -0.94 0.49
N GLN A 344 -0.64 -0.40 0.60
CA GLN A 344 -0.44 1.03 0.86
C GLN A 344 -0.84 1.87 -0.34
N ILE A 345 -0.47 1.46 -1.56
CA ILE A 345 -0.85 2.16 -2.80
C ILE A 345 -2.36 2.12 -3.00
N ALA A 346 -2.99 0.95 -2.87
CA ALA A 346 -4.42 0.79 -3.03
C ALA A 346 -5.23 1.46 -1.90
N ALA A 347 -4.60 1.67 -0.73
CA ALA A 347 -5.24 2.11 0.51
C ALA A 347 -6.48 1.25 0.88
N ARG A 348 -6.44 -0.05 0.56
CA ARG A 348 -7.51 -1.05 0.68
C ARG A 348 -6.92 -2.41 1.01
N PRO A 349 -7.72 -3.41 1.45
CA PRO A 349 -7.28 -4.78 1.58
C PRO A 349 -6.71 -5.33 0.28
N VAL A 350 -5.78 -6.26 0.40
CA VAL A 350 -5.21 -7.01 -0.72
C VAL A 350 -5.41 -8.50 -0.49
N PHE A 351 -5.45 -9.27 -1.57
CA PHE A 351 -5.63 -10.71 -1.52
C PHE A 351 -4.37 -11.42 -1.99
N LEU A 352 -3.67 -12.09 -1.08
CA LEU A 352 -2.59 -13.04 -1.38
C LEU A 352 -3.19 -14.35 -1.86
N HIS A 353 -2.73 -14.86 -2.99
CA HIS A 353 -3.27 -16.08 -3.59
C HIS A 353 -2.22 -16.84 -4.42
N ASN A 354 -2.49 -18.11 -4.68
CA ASN A 354 -1.85 -18.86 -5.74
C ASN A 354 -2.61 -18.63 -7.05
N SER A 355 -1.89 -18.58 -8.16
CA SER A 355 -2.49 -18.49 -9.49
C SER A 355 -2.25 -19.76 -10.29
N THR A 356 -3.26 -20.18 -11.06
CA THR A 356 -3.07 -21.24 -12.05
C THR A 356 -2.13 -20.80 -13.15
N PHE A 357 -1.62 -21.75 -13.90
CA PHE A 357 -0.93 -21.46 -15.16
C PHE A 357 -1.91 -20.71 -16.10
N PRO A 358 -1.49 -19.62 -16.79
CA PRO A 358 -2.36 -18.88 -17.67
C PRO A 358 -2.90 -19.75 -18.81
N HIS A 359 -4.20 -19.68 -19.06
CA HIS A 359 -4.85 -20.44 -20.13
C HIS A 359 -6.03 -19.67 -20.70
N ASN A 360 -6.19 -19.66 -22.00
CA ASN A 360 -7.29 -18.98 -22.70
C ASN A 360 -7.48 -17.50 -22.30
N GLY A 361 -6.40 -16.82 -21.93
CA GLY A 361 -6.45 -15.44 -21.46
C GLY A 361 -6.92 -15.28 -20.00
N LEU A 362 -7.01 -16.35 -19.25
CA LEU A 362 -7.44 -16.36 -17.84
C LEU A 362 -6.33 -16.85 -16.91
N VAL A 363 -6.42 -16.42 -15.66
CA VAL A 363 -5.80 -17.06 -14.50
C VAL A 363 -6.88 -17.29 -13.46
N THR A 364 -6.83 -18.43 -12.76
CA THR A 364 -7.66 -18.67 -11.57
C THR A 364 -6.82 -18.41 -10.33
N CYS A 365 -7.26 -17.45 -9.53
CA CYS A 365 -6.68 -17.15 -8.22
C CYS A 365 -7.33 -18.01 -7.17
N ALA A 366 -6.56 -18.59 -6.25
CA ALA A 366 -7.10 -19.41 -5.18
C ALA A 366 -6.35 -19.25 -3.87
N HIS A 367 -7.04 -18.93 -2.78
CA HIS A 367 -6.53 -18.99 -1.41
C HIS A 367 -7.68 -19.02 -0.39
N CYS A 368 -7.37 -19.35 0.87
CA CYS A 368 -8.38 -19.46 1.93
C CYS A 368 -8.54 -18.18 2.80
N THR A 369 -7.80 -17.11 2.52
CA THR A 369 -7.70 -15.92 3.38
C THR A 369 -8.24 -14.63 2.72
N ALA A 370 -9.10 -14.77 1.71
CA ALA A 370 -9.63 -13.62 0.97
C ALA A 370 -10.39 -12.65 1.91
N PRO A 371 -10.05 -11.34 1.87
CA PRO A 371 -10.85 -10.33 2.54
C PRO A 371 -12.24 -10.18 1.90
N ARG A 372 -13.24 -9.86 2.69
CA ARG A 372 -14.60 -9.57 2.19
C ARG A 372 -14.81 -8.09 1.87
N ARG A 373 -13.93 -7.19 2.35
CA ARG A 373 -14.02 -5.74 2.15
C ARG A 373 -12.96 -5.21 1.19
N MET A 374 -12.67 -5.96 0.12
CA MET A 374 -11.66 -5.56 -0.87
C MET A 374 -11.88 -4.15 -1.49
N ASN A 375 -13.14 -3.68 -1.52
CA ASN A 375 -13.49 -2.31 -1.93
C ASN A 375 -13.28 -1.25 -0.82
N GLY A 376 -12.93 -1.63 0.42
CA GLY A 376 -12.78 -0.75 1.56
C GLY A 376 -14.10 -0.25 2.19
N ALA A 377 -15.25 -0.68 1.70
CA ALA A 377 -16.55 -0.16 2.15
C ALA A 377 -17.50 -1.25 2.64
N ARG A 378 -17.91 -2.16 1.77
CA ARG A 378 -18.93 -3.19 2.04
C ARG A 378 -18.33 -4.59 2.08
N TYR A 379 -18.98 -5.48 2.82
CA TYR A 379 -18.66 -6.89 2.81
C TYR A 379 -19.25 -7.56 1.56
N GLU A 380 -18.41 -8.22 0.78
CA GLU A 380 -18.87 -9.07 -0.32
C GLU A 380 -19.54 -10.35 0.24
N PRO A 381 -20.48 -10.95 -0.50
CA PRO A 381 -21.09 -12.23 -0.11
C PRO A 381 -20.01 -13.30 0.10
N ALA A 382 -20.22 -14.16 1.09
CA ALA A 382 -19.29 -15.25 1.34
C ALA A 382 -19.97 -16.48 1.92
N ARG A 383 -19.47 -17.66 1.52
CA ARG A 383 -19.72 -18.93 2.17
C ARG A 383 -18.58 -19.20 3.15
N ILE A 384 -18.89 -19.61 4.36
CA ILE A 384 -17.88 -19.97 5.37
C ILE A 384 -17.85 -21.49 5.46
N LEU A 385 -16.77 -22.05 4.90
CA LEU A 385 -16.56 -23.49 4.78
C LEU A 385 -15.40 -23.95 5.68
N THR A 386 -15.17 -25.27 5.72
CA THR A 386 -13.90 -25.81 6.22
C THR A 386 -12.75 -25.44 5.29
N HIS A 387 -11.52 -25.44 5.80
CA HIS A 387 -10.34 -25.43 4.95
C HIS A 387 -10.31 -26.71 4.11
N TYR A 388 -9.93 -26.61 2.83
CA TYR A 388 -10.06 -27.74 1.89
C TYR A 388 -9.25 -28.97 2.34
N GLU A 389 -7.95 -28.79 2.56
CA GLU A 389 -7.03 -29.89 2.82
C GLU A 389 -7.21 -30.55 4.20
N SER A 390 -7.76 -29.83 5.17
CA SER A 390 -7.90 -30.35 6.54
C SER A 390 -9.32 -30.75 6.89
N GLU A 391 -10.32 -30.30 6.12
CA GLU A 391 -11.76 -30.44 6.43
C GLU A 391 -12.16 -29.85 7.79
N TYR A 392 -11.31 -28.99 8.37
CA TYR A 392 -11.51 -28.30 9.64
C TYR A 392 -11.55 -26.78 9.48
N GLY A 393 -12.00 -26.11 10.53
CA GLY A 393 -11.91 -24.68 10.71
C GLY A 393 -12.93 -23.86 9.91
N ALA A 394 -12.65 -22.57 9.80
CA ALA A 394 -13.48 -21.61 9.09
C ALA A 394 -12.64 -20.87 8.03
N ALA A 395 -13.00 -21.08 6.77
CA ALA A 395 -12.36 -20.47 5.62
C ALA A 395 -13.41 -19.77 4.74
N PRO A 396 -13.29 -18.46 4.47
CA PRO A 396 -14.23 -17.76 3.60
C PRO A 396 -14.02 -18.14 2.13
N LYS A 397 -15.11 -18.43 1.43
CA LYS A 397 -15.20 -18.34 -0.04
C LYS A 397 -15.93 -17.05 -0.37
N VAL A 398 -15.16 -16.06 -0.78
CA VAL A 398 -15.67 -14.73 -1.09
C VAL A 398 -16.10 -14.67 -2.55
N GLU A 399 -17.28 -14.11 -2.80
CA GLU A 399 -17.81 -13.88 -4.15
C GLU A 399 -17.45 -12.46 -4.58
N VAL A 400 -16.44 -12.34 -5.43
CA VAL A 400 -15.99 -11.06 -5.99
C VAL A 400 -16.96 -10.61 -7.09
N PRO A 401 -17.35 -9.33 -7.17
CA PRO A 401 -18.23 -8.84 -8.23
C PRO A 401 -17.66 -9.13 -9.63
N LEU A 402 -18.49 -9.63 -10.53
CA LEU A 402 -18.11 -9.79 -11.92
C LEU A 402 -17.87 -8.42 -12.56
N GLY A 403 -16.89 -8.33 -13.45
CA GLY A 403 -16.47 -7.07 -14.05
C GLY A 403 -15.63 -6.18 -13.12
N GLN A 404 -15.20 -6.68 -11.93
CA GLN A 404 -14.31 -5.93 -11.05
C GLN A 404 -12.91 -5.85 -11.65
N PRO A 405 -12.40 -4.62 -11.94
CA PRO A 405 -11.01 -4.43 -12.34
C PRO A 405 -10.07 -4.74 -11.17
N VAL A 406 -8.94 -5.39 -11.47
CA VAL A 406 -7.94 -5.76 -10.48
C VAL A 406 -6.52 -5.53 -11.01
N THR A 407 -5.60 -5.28 -10.10
CA THR A 407 -4.16 -5.22 -10.35
C THR A 407 -3.46 -6.35 -9.62
N PHE A 408 -2.54 -7.02 -10.31
CA PHE A 408 -1.69 -8.05 -9.74
C PHE A 408 -0.24 -7.62 -9.65
N ILE A 409 0.46 -8.13 -8.65
CA ILE A 409 1.93 -8.17 -8.59
C ILE A 409 2.36 -9.61 -8.33
N ASN A 410 3.33 -10.08 -9.12
CA ASN A 410 4.07 -11.31 -8.86
C ASN A 410 5.57 -10.98 -8.84
N PRO A 411 6.24 -11.06 -7.68
CA PRO A 411 7.67 -10.93 -7.60
C PRO A 411 8.35 -12.14 -8.24
N GLU A 412 9.36 -11.90 -9.06
CA GLU A 412 10.30 -12.92 -9.50
C GLU A 412 11.56 -12.80 -8.63
N TYR A 413 11.67 -13.67 -7.65
CA TYR A 413 12.66 -13.53 -6.60
C TYR A 413 14.10 -13.54 -7.11
N ALA A 414 14.44 -14.50 -7.99
CA ALA A 414 15.79 -14.72 -8.49
C ALA A 414 16.40 -13.50 -9.21
N THR A 415 15.58 -12.68 -9.84
CA THR A 415 16.03 -11.49 -10.62
C THR A 415 15.76 -10.17 -9.89
N GLY A 416 15.03 -10.18 -8.80
CA GLY A 416 14.56 -8.96 -8.13
C GLY A 416 13.58 -8.14 -8.97
N ARG A 417 12.97 -8.74 -9.96
CA ARG A 417 11.97 -8.20 -10.86
C ARG A 417 10.57 -8.44 -10.29
N TRP A 418 9.69 -7.47 -10.41
CA TRP A 418 8.27 -7.63 -10.12
C TRP A 418 7.49 -7.50 -11.43
N VAL A 419 6.73 -8.52 -11.75
CA VAL A 419 5.82 -8.57 -12.89
C VAL A 419 4.46 -8.09 -12.44
N GLY A 420 3.81 -7.25 -13.24
CA GLY A 420 2.47 -6.76 -12.95
C GLY A 420 1.53 -6.85 -14.12
N LEU A 421 0.26 -7.02 -13.84
CA LEU A 421 -0.78 -7.04 -14.86
C LEU A 421 -2.12 -6.54 -14.33
N ARG A 422 -2.98 -6.11 -15.25
CA ARG A 422 -4.38 -5.82 -14.99
C ARG A 422 -5.23 -7.03 -15.34
N GLY A 423 -6.32 -7.18 -14.62
CA GLY A 423 -7.32 -8.19 -14.90
C GLY A 423 -8.73 -7.69 -14.68
N MET A 424 -9.69 -8.49 -15.13
CA MET A 424 -11.12 -8.32 -14.93
C MET A 424 -11.69 -9.62 -14.40
N VAL A 425 -12.36 -9.57 -13.26
CA VAL A 425 -12.99 -10.78 -12.68
C VAL A 425 -14.15 -11.21 -13.56
N GLU A 426 -14.11 -12.47 -14.04
CA GLU A 426 -15.16 -13.06 -14.89
C GLU A 426 -15.96 -14.15 -14.17
N GLY A 427 -15.43 -14.72 -13.07
CA GLY A 427 -16.10 -15.81 -12.37
C GLY A 427 -15.59 -16.03 -10.96
N ASN A 428 -16.38 -16.75 -10.20
CA ASN A 428 -16.05 -17.25 -8.87
C ASN A 428 -16.24 -18.78 -8.84
N PRO A 429 -15.35 -19.55 -9.45
CA PRO A 429 -15.50 -21.01 -9.52
C PRO A 429 -15.42 -21.64 -8.13
N PHE A 430 -15.73 -22.94 -8.08
CA PHE A 430 -15.61 -23.70 -6.85
C PHE A 430 -15.02 -25.08 -7.16
N TYR A 431 -13.70 -25.10 -7.35
CA TYR A 431 -12.92 -26.30 -7.58
C TYR A 431 -12.45 -26.90 -6.26
N GLU A 432 -11.93 -28.10 -6.29
CA GLU A 432 -11.39 -28.85 -5.14
C GLU A 432 -9.98 -28.35 -4.76
N ILE A 433 -9.89 -27.06 -4.43
CA ILE A 433 -8.68 -26.35 -3.99
C ILE A 433 -9.06 -25.35 -2.90
N CYS A 434 -8.16 -24.42 -2.54
CA CYS A 434 -8.44 -23.32 -1.60
C CYS A 434 -9.76 -22.61 -1.92
N ARG A 435 -10.51 -22.22 -0.88
CA ARG A 435 -11.94 -21.89 -0.97
C ARG A 435 -12.30 -20.64 -1.76
N SER A 436 -11.61 -19.51 -1.56
CA SER A 436 -11.84 -18.31 -2.39
C SER A 436 -11.13 -18.46 -3.71
N GLN A 437 -11.91 -18.44 -4.80
CA GLN A 437 -11.43 -18.65 -6.15
C GLN A 437 -12.05 -17.61 -7.08
N GLN A 438 -11.24 -17.00 -7.93
CA GLN A 438 -11.66 -16.03 -8.95
C GLN A 438 -11.02 -16.37 -10.28
N ASP A 439 -11.83 -16.49 -11.33
CA ASP A 439 -11.36 -16.48 -12.71
C ASP A 439 -11.20 -15.05 -13.16
N VAL A 440 -9.98 -14.69 -13.55
CA VAL A 440 -9.64 -13.32 -13.92
C VAL A 440 -9.12 -13.27 -15.35
N ARG A 441 -9.81 -12.52 -16.20
CA ARG A 441 -9.38 -12.20 -17.58
C ARG A 441 -8.16 -11.29 -17.50
N ILE A 442 -7.05 -11.68 -18.14
CA ILE A 442 -5.86 -10.87 -18.26
C ILE A 442 -6.09 -9.79 -19.30
N LEU A 443 -5.92 -8.52 -18.92
CA LEU A 443 -5.98 -7.38 -19.82
C LEU A 443 -4.58 -7.07 -20.34
N GLY A 444 -4.30 -7.46 -21.57
CA GLY A 444 -2.99 -7.33 -22.21
C GLY A 444 -2.55 -8.61 -22.93
N ASP A 445 -1.27 -8.70 -23.27
CA ASP A 445 -0.71 -9.88 -23.91
C ASP A 445 -0.50 -11.03 -22.92
N TRP A 446 -1.56 -11.81 -22.69
CA TRP A 446 -1.50 -12.94 -21.78
C TRP A 446 -0.51 -14.04 -22.24
N ARG A 447 -0.18 -14.12 -23.54
CA ARG A 447 0.81 -15.07 -24.06
C ARG A 447 2.21 -14.74 -23.59
N ARG A 448 2.53 -13.45 -23.47
CA ARG A 448 3.78 -13.01 -22.86
C ARG A 448 3.91 -13.53 -21.43
N LEU A 449 2.79 -13.66 -20.69
CA LEU A 449 2.79 -14.24 -19.35
C LEU A 449 3.14 -15.72 -19.32
N LEU A 450 3.00 -16.45 -20.44
CA LEU A 450 3.43 -17.86 -20.55
C LEU A 450 4.95 -18.03 -20.55
N ASP A 451 5.67 -17.03 -21.06
CA ASP A 451 7.14 -17.05 -21.15
C ASP A 451 7.79 -16.63 -19.82
N GLU A 452 6.99 -16.21 -18.85
CA GLU A 452 7.48 -15.75 -17.55
C GLU A 452 7.66 -16.91 -16.56
N VAL A 453 8.82 -16.98 -15.92
CA VAL A 453 9.03 -17.85 -14.76
C VAL A 453 8.54 -17.07 -13.51
N ARG A 454 7.51 -17.58 -12.84
CA ARG A 454 6.82 -16.90 -11.76
C ARG A 454 6.89 -17.69 -10.47
N ASP A 455 6.96 -16.96 -9.36
CA ASP A 455 6.77 -17.56 -8.05
C ASP A 455 5.30 -17.91 -7.82
N SER A 456 5.05 -18.84 -6.91
CA SER A 456 3.71 -19.43 -6.71
C SER A 456 2.70 -18.47 -6.10
N HIS A 457 3.17 -17.46 -5.32
CA HIS A 457 2.31 -16.49 -4.67
C HIS A 457 2.23 -15.18 -5.44
N TRP A 458 1.01 -14.71 -5.61
CA TRP A 458 0.69 -13.42 -6.21
C TRP A 458 -0.12 -12.60 -5.22
N VAL A 459 -0.22 -11.30 -5.47
CA VAL A 459 -1.13 -10.42 -4.73
C VAL A 459 -2.03 -9.65 -5.67
N MET A 460 -3.30 -9.52 -5.28
CA MET A 460 -4.34 -8.81 -6.02
C MET A 460 -4.92 -7.67 -5.19
N ALA A 461 -5.20 -6.52 -5.83
CA ALA A 461 -6.02 -5.44 -5.30
C ALA A 461 -7.11 -5.05 -6.29
N TYR A 462 -8.26 -4.55 -5.80
CA TYR A 462 -9.28 -3.93 -6.65
C TYR A 462 -8.79 -2.59 -7.17
N GLY A 463 -8.95 -2.35 -8.45
CA GLY A 463 -8.54 -1.12 -9.14
C GLY A 463 -7.37 -1.30 -10.08
N ASP A 464 -6.95 -0.20 -10.72
CA ASP A 464 -5.79 -0.13 -11.61
C ASP A 464 -4.70 0.73 -10.96
N TYR A 465 -3.57 0.12 -10.64
CA TYR A 465 -2.43 0.75 -9.95
C TYR A 465 -1.10 0.54 -10.67
N LEU A 466 -1.11 0.13 -11.94
CA LEU A 466 0.15 -0.14 -12.66
C LEU A 466 1.06 1.08 -12.77
N LYS A 467 0.48 2.28 -12.95
CA LYS A 467 1.23 3.54 -13.01
C LYS A 467 1.91 3.83 -11.66
N GLU A 468 1.15 3.72 -10.58
CA GLU A 468 1.62 3.97 -9.22
C GLU A 468 2.74 3.00 -8.84
N ILE A 469 2.57 1.71 -9.12
CA ILE A 469 3.59 0.69 -8.83
C ILE A 469 4.84 0.96 -9.67
N GLY A 470 4.69 1.26 -10.96
CA GLY A 470 5.80 1.58 -11.86
C GLY A 470 6.59 2.83 -11.44
N TYR A 471 5.93 3.79 -10.80
CA TYR A 471 6.57 4.99 -10.25
C TYR A 471 7.23 4.72 -8.88
N ALA A 472 6.65 3.83 -8.07
CA ALA A 472 7.17 3.42 -6.77
C ALA A 472 8.40 2.48 -6.89
N ALA A 473 8.37 1.53 -7.83
CA ALA A 473 9.33 0.45 -7.92
C ALA A 473 10.82 0.89 -7.97
N PRO A 474 11.24 1.89 -8.78
CA PRO A 474 12.63 2.36 -8.76
C PRO A 474 13.05 2.95 -7.40
N ARG A 475 12.11 3.52 -6.63
CA ARG A 475 12.36 4.12 -5.31
C ARG A 475 12.60 3.09 -4.21
N ILE A 476 12.13 1.87 -4.44
CA ILE A 476 12.35 0.73 -3.54
C ILE A 476 13.39 -0.25 -4.09
N GLY A 477 14.09 0.10 -5.18
CA GLY A 477 15.13 -0.73 -5.78
C GLY A 477 14.60 -2.00 -6.46
N VAL A 478 13.40 -1.95 -7.04
CA VAL A 478 12.75 -3.07 -7.75
C VAL A 478 12.67 -2.75 -9.23
N ARG A 479 12.96 -3.73 -10.07
CA ARG A 479 12.71 -3.68 -11.51
C ARG A 479 11.26 -4.03 -11.79
N TRP A 480 10.50 -3.09 -12.34
CA TRP A 480 9.09 -3.26 -12.66
C TRP A 480 8.87 -3.59 -14.12
N GLU A 481 8.13 -4.66 -14.40
CA GLU A 481 7.77 -5.08 -15.75
C GLU A 481 6.28 -5.39 -15.86
N PRO A 482 5.45 -4.44 -16.33
CA PRO A 482 4.06 -4.71 -16.56
C PRO A 482 3.85 -5.55 -17.84
N ILE A 483 3.00 -6.56 -17.74
CA ILE A 483 2.50 -7.35 -18.89
C ILE A 483 1.40 -6.57 -19.61
N SER A 484 0.54 -5.90 -18.85
CA SER A 484 -0.47 -5.01 -19.39
C SER A 484 0.13 -3.62 -19.64
N GLU A 485 -0.30 -2.96 -20.70
CA GLU A 485 0.03 -1.55 -20.92
C GLU A 485 -0.57 -0.68 -19.81
N SER A 486 0.19 0.31 -19.37
CA SER A 486 -0.20 1.23 -18.28
C SER A 486 -0.97 2.43 -18.78
#